data_34b6afd7f50ef99f7e2c22aee0794971
#
_entry.id   34b6afd7f50ef99f7e2c22aee0794971
#
_cell.length_a   1.000
_cell.length_b   1.000
_cell.length_c   1.000
_cell.angle_alpha   90.00
_cell.angle_beta   90.00
_cell.angle_gamma   90.00
#
_symmetry.space_group_name_H-M   'P 1'
#
loop_
_entity.id
_entity.type
_entity.pdbx_description
1 polymer ?
#
loop_
_entity_poly.entity_id
_entity_poly.type
_entity_poly.pdbx_seq_one_letter_code
_entity_poly.pdbx_strand_id
1 'polypeptide(L)'
;MSIIFPHIVCKPMQKQFFFIVILSCLLSSCNLRDNTNISTFDKVIEVKCEQSDTELLINMGWIGCVDTFLVMTHIAQKDFCSVYSIPSGMKKIYAYGSLGNGPGEFLQPMITYAHENTFGLNDINTQTLAVMSLNDSKDGMVIKELSRNRVPYKRKKGELNPADYNFVKLDDRHFVSLLCGKDGSFFSLLDSNLQPLQRFGNSPIEGELSMQSSRMNLKGCLSAYEGNMVFTPNKLPYLAKYHLENDVMIKDWSFYFDKSFYECKNSDLLFSKERSFGQVLDLAMDDKYIYVLYLDQLLSDYDFKDPHKSMANKILIFDYKGLPIAKLLLDKRIYRIALCTKLHKIIGLGNMPEPTLVSFDNIP
;
A
#
# COMPACT_ATOMS: atom_id res chain seq x y z
N MET A 1 -54.83 -45.45 -58.18
CA MET A 1 -54.76 -44.09 -57.57
C MET A 1 -53.53 -44.06 -56.72
N SER A 2 -52.39 -43.66 -57.33
CA SER A 2 -51.07 -43.71 -56.72
C SER A 2 -50.72 -42.34 -56.24
N ILE A 3 -50.43 -42.19 -54.95
CA ILE A 3 -50.02 -40.93 -54.30
C ILE A 3 -48.49 -40.96 -54.27
N ILE A 4 -47.90 -40.01 -54.97
CA ILE A 4 -46.44 -39.76 -54.98
C ILE A 4 -46.09 -38.80 -53.83
N PHE A 5 -45.22 -39.20 -52.92
CA PHE A 5 -44.61 -38.31 -51.91
C PHE A 5 -43.30 -37.71 -52.44
N PRO A 6 -43.08 -36.43 -52.27
CA PRO A 6 -41.79 -35.85 -52.66
C PRO A 6 -40.70 -36.09 -51.60
N HIS A 7 -39.55 -36.53 -52.09
CA HIS A 7 -38.30 -36.60 -51.32
C HIS A 7 -37.81 -35.19 -50.91
N ILE A 8 -37.82 -34.91 -49.66
CA ILE A 8 -37.13 -33.72 -49.10
C ILE A 8 -35.68 -34.11 -48.90
N VAL A 9 -34.80 -33.53 -49.72
CA VAL A 9 -33.35 -33.65 -49.60
C VAL A 9 -32.89 -32.68 -48.50
N CYS A 10 -32.54 -33.24 -47.35
CA CYS A 10 -31.90 -32.49 -46.28
C CYS A 10 -30.43 -32.18 -46.65
N LYS A 11 -30.12 -30.93 -46.93
CA LYS A 11 -28.77 -30.43 -47.14
C LYS A 11 -28.00 -30.31 -45.83
N PRO A 12 -26.67 -30.43 -45.81
CA PRO A 12 -25.87 -30.64 -44.62
C PRO A 12 -25.62 -29.30 -43.88
N MET A 13 -26.44 -28.98 -42.90
CA MET A 13 -26.26 -27.86 -41.97
C MET A 13 -25.26 -28.20 -40.83
N GLN A 14 -24.81 -29.45 -40.73
CA GLN A 14 -23.92 -29.91 -39.66
C GLN A 14 -22.46 -29.46 -39.75
N LYS A 15 -21.92 -29.12 -40.94
CA LYS A 15 -20.52 -28.71 -41.07
C LYS A 15 -20.26 -27.25 -40.67
N GLN A 16 -21.25 -26.39 -40.81
CA GLN A 16 -21.08 -24.97 -40.36
C GLN A 16 -21.16 -24.78 -38.86
N PHE A 17 -21.95 -25.57 -38.14
CA PHE A 17 -22.02 -25.51 -36.69
C PHE A 17 -20.73 -26.00 -36.01
N PHE A 18 -20.07 -26.99 -36.58
CA PHE A 18 -18.79 -27.48 -36.04
C PHE A 18 -17.64 -26.50 -36.24
N PHE A 19 -17.65 -25.71 -37.29
CA PHE A 19 -16.63 -24.65 -37.51
C PHE A 19 -16.80 -23.46 -36.61
N ILE A 20 -18.04 -23.09 -36.27
CA ILE A 20 -18.34 -21.99 -35.33
C ILE A 20 -17.98 -22.38 -33.91
N VAL A 21 -18.21 -23.62 -33.50
CA VAL A 21 -17.83 -24.09 -32.15
C VAL A 21 -16.30 -24.22 -31.99
N ILE A 22 -15.58 -24.65 -33.03
CA ILE A 22 -14.10 -24.70 -33.00
C ILE A 22 -13.50 -23.29 -33.03
N LEU A 23 -14.08 -22.36 -33.76
CA LEU A 23 -13.63 -20.96 -33.77
C LEU A 23 -13.90 -20.24 -32.44
N SER A 24 -15.01 -20.54 -31.78
CA SER A 24 -15.31 -20.01 -30.43
C SER A 24 -14.40 -20.61 -29.35
N CYS A 25 -13.97 -21.86 -29.47
CA CYS A 25 -13.00 -22.49 -28.55
C CYS A 25 -11.56 -21.99 -28.79
N LEU A 26 -11.20 -21.51 -29.99
CA LEU A 26 -9.90 -20.92 -30.26
C LEU A 26 -9.79 -19.46 -29.81
N LEU A 27 -10.93 -18.77 -29.54
CA LEU A 27 -10.96 -17.42 -29.00
C LEU A 27 -10.97 -17.38 -27.46
N SER A 28 -11.08 -18.55 -26.80
CA SER A 28 -11.00 -18.64 -25.33
C SER A 28 -9.58 -18.96 -24.82
N SER A 29 -8.56 -18.90 -25.67
CA SER A 29 -7.19 -19.09 -25.26
C SER A 29 -6.54 -17.78 -24.83
N CYS A 30 -6.15 -17.72 -23.58
CA CYS A 30 -5.31 -16.71 -22.94
C CYS A 30 -5.91 -15.31 -22.87
N ASN A 31 -6.82 -15.09 -21.95
CA ASN A 31 -7.08 -13.76 -21.40
C ASN A 31 -5.90 -13.31 -20.51
N LEU A 32 -4.75 -13.04 -21.11
CA LEU A 32 -3.81 -12.08 -20.59
C LEU A 32 -4.52 -10.72 -20.69
N ARG A 33 -5.15 -10.28 -19.61
CA ARG A 33 -5.78 -8.96 -19.59
C ARG A 33 -4.69 -7.91 -19.70
N ASP A 34 -4.66 -7.24 -20.82
CA ASP A 34 -3.87 -6.05 -21.05
C ASP A 34 -4.64 -4.86 -20.45
N ASN A 35 -4.32 -4.50 -19.22
CA ASN A 35 -4.84 -3.27 -18.61
C ASN A 35 -4.04 -2.09 -19.15
N THR A 36 -4.45 -1.57 -20.30
CA THR A 36 -3.72 -0.56 -21.08
C THR A 36 -3.96 0.89 -20.71
N ASN A 37 -4.75 1.17 -19.68
CA ASN A 37 -4.95 2.54 -19.20
C ASN A 37 -3.72 3.02 -18.43
N ILE A 38 -2.71 3.48 -19.19
CA ILE A 38 -1.52 4.10 -18.59
C ILE A 38 -1.88 5.55 -18.26
N SER A 39 -1.68 5.94 -16.99
CA SER A 39 -1.77 7.34 -16.60
C SER A 39 -0.63 8.12 -17.24
N THR A 40 -0.97 9.12 -18.06
CA THR A 40 0.02 10.06 -18.60
C THR A 40 0.15 11.25 -17.67
N PHE A 41 1.38 11.63 -17.36
CA PHE A 41 1.69 12.79 -16.54
C PHE A 41 2.28 13.88 -17.41
N ASP A 42 1.51 14.93 -17.69
CA ASP A 42 1.97 16.06 -18.51
C ASP A 42 3.02 16.90 -17.78
N LYS A 43 2.94 16.94 -16.44
CA LYS A 43 3.86 17.69 -15.58
C LYS A 43 4.91 16.73 -15.00
N VAL A 44 6.16 16.88 -15.41
CA VAL A 44 7.32 16.17 -14.86
C VAL A 44 8.24 17.19 -14.19
N ILE A 45 8.57 16.97 -12.92
CA ILE A 45 9.36 17.89 -12.11
C ILE A 45 10.59 17.15 -11.61
N GLU A 46 11.78 17.66 -11.94
CA GLU A 46 13.03 17.22 -11.33
C GLU A 46 13.17 17.86 -9.95
N VAL A 47 13.43 17.01 -8.95
CA VAL A 47 13.50 17.42 -7.55
C VAL A 47 14.88 17.13 -7.01
N LYS A 48 15.52 18.19 -6.50
CA LYS A 48 16.77 18.06 -5.75
C LYS A 48 16.45 17.84 -4.27
N CYS A 49 16.87 16.72 -3.72
CA CYS A 49 16.66 16.38 -2.32
C CYS A 49 17.73 17.02 -1.43
N GLU A 50 17.31 17.58 -0.32
CA GLU A 50 18.19 17.96 0.79
C GLU A 50 18.48 16.74 1.64
N GLN A 51 19.74 16.34 1.75
CA GLN A 51 20.14 15.20 2.56
C GLN A 51 20.46 15.63 3.99
N SER A 52 19.97 14.87 4.96
CA SER A 52 20.37 15.08 6.37
C SER A 52 21.78 14.58 6.63
N ASP A 53 22.51 15.31 7.46
CA ASP A 53 23.82 14.90 7.99
C ASP A 53 23.68 13.93 9.19
N THR A 54 22.46 13.58 9.58
CA THR A 54 22.21 12.68 10.72
C THR A 54 22.57 11.25 10.35
N GLU A 55 23.52 10.69 11.08
CA GLU A 55 23.88 9.29 10.95
C GLU A 55 22.74 8.39 11.42
N LEU A 56 22.31 7.47 10.55
CA LEU A 56 21.25 6.52 10.82
C LEU A 56 21.84 5.11 10.94
N LEU A 57 21.71 4.52 12.12
CA LEU A 57 22.10 3.13 12.39
C LEU A 57 20.88 2.19 12.21
N ILE A 58 20.34 2.09 11.00
CA ILE A 58 19.15 1.30 10.73
C ILE A 58 19.32 0.41 9.49
N ASN A 59 18.84 -0.82 9.59
CA ASN A 59 18.77 -1.73 8.44
C ASN A 59 17.49 -1.55 7.65
N MET A 60 16.36 -1.35 8.35
CA MET A 60 15.02 -1.08 7.81
C MET A 60 14.23 -0.29 8.84
N GLY A 61 13.42 0.68 8.37
CA GLY A 61 12.60 1.51 9.24
C GLY A 61 11.30 1.92 8.58
N TRP A 62 10.36 2.37 9.41
CA TRP A 62 9.13 3.04 9.01
C TRP A 62 9.17 4.45 9.53
N ILE A 63 8.68 5.37 8.72
CA ILE A 63 8.67 6.80 9.04
C ILE A 63 7.24 7.35 8.99
N GLY A 64 6.99 8.38 9.81
CA GLY A 64 5.76 9.15 9.80
C GLY A 64 6.01 10.55 10.31
N CYS A 65 5.32 11.54 9.78
CA CYS A 65 5.42 12.92 10.26
C CYS A 65 4.30 13.22 11.25
N VAL A 66 4.67 13.74 12.40
CA VAL A 66 3.80 14.20 13.46
C VAL A 66 4.13 15.66 13.72
N ASP A 67 3.21 16.56 13.41
CA ASP A 67 3.47 18.01 13.44
C ASP A 67 4.69 18.38 12.56
N THR A 68 5.74 18.94 13.15
CA THR A 68 7.02 19.29 12.51
C THR A 68 8.14 18.28 12.81
N PHE A 69 7.78 17.13 13.31
CA PHE A 69 8.71 16.07 13.70
C PHE A 69 8.56 14.84 12.82
N LEU A 70 9.67 14.21 12.53
CA LEU A 70 9.72 12.89 11.94
C LEU A 70 9.85 11.85 13.05
N VAL A 71 8.92 10.92 13.10
CA VAL A 71 9.00 9.72 13.94
C VAL A 71 9.49 8.57 13.08
N MET A 72 10.45 7.80 13.57
CA MET A 72 11.00 6.64 12.87
C MET A 72 11.10 5.45 13.81
N THR A 73 10.62 4.29 13.36
CA THR A 73 10.82 3.02 14.08
C THR A 73 11.95 2.22 13.46
N HIS A 74 12.68 1.51 14.32
CA HIS A 74 13.82 0.69 13.96
C HIS A 74 13.59 -0.77 14.33
N ILE A 75 14.12 -1.68 13.55
CA ILE A 75 14.14 -3.09 13.89
C ILE A 75 15.44 -3.39 14.64
N ALA A 76 15.32 -4.13 15.74
CA ALA A 76 16.46 -4.66 16.53
C ALA A 76 17.40 -3.63 17.17
N GLN A 77 16.90 -2.46 17.55
CA GLN A 77 17.64 -1.49 18.37
C GLN A 77 17.06 -1.40 19.78
N LYS A 78 17.90 -0.97 20.75
CA LYS A 78 17.49 -0.81 22.15
C LYS A 78 16.33 0.17 22.26
N ASP A 79 16.45 1.33 21.63
CA ASP A 79 15.38 2.32 21.50
C ASP A 79 14.75 2.13 20.14
N PHE A 80 13.56 1.54 20.07
CA PHE A 80 12.95 1.20 18.80
C PHE A 80 12.31 2.39 18.05
N CYS A 81 12.08 3.52 18.74
CA CYS A 81 11.47 4.71 18.17
C CYS A 81 12.38 5.92 18.36
N SER A 82 12.65 6.64 17.31
CA SER A 82 13.43 7.90 17.33
C SER A 82 12.62 9.04 16.76
N VAL A 83 12.76 10.23 17.34
CA VAL A 83 12.14 11.48 16.89
C VAL A 83 13.21 12.43 16.40
N TYR A 84 12.96 13.01 15.25
CA TYR A 84 13.84 13.95 14.58
C TYR A 84 13.13 15.29 14.37
N SER A 85 13.81 16.40 14.64
CA SER A 85 13.29 17.73 14.34
C SER A 85 13.56 18.06 12.87
N ILE A 86 12.51 18.20 12.06
CA ILE A 86 12.64 18.52 10.63
C ILE A 86 13.20 19.95 10.44
N PRO A 87 12.73 20.98 11.15
CA PRO A 87 13.29 22.34 11.01
C PRO A 87 14.77 22.45 11.37
N SER A 88 15.29 21.53 12.19
CA SER A 88 16.70 21.52 12.61
C SER A 88 17.58 20.62 11.72
N GLY A 89 17.18 20.37 10.46
CA GLY A 89 17.91 19.51 9.53
C GLY A 89 17.82 18.03 9.88
N MET A 90 16.68 17.60 10.44
CA MET A 90 16.40 16.21 10.84
C MET A 90 17.36 15.67 11.90
N LYS A 91 17.75 16.52 12.87
CA LYS A 91 18.52 16.09 14.02
C LYS A 91 17.68 15.23 14.96
N LYS A 92 18.24 14.09 15.41
CA LYS A 92 17.62 13.26 16.45
C LYS A 92 17.55 14.04 17.76
N ILE A 93 16.35 14.16 18.31
CA ILE A 93 16.08 14.93 19.55
C ILE A 93 15.54 14.08 20.68
N TYR A 94 14.96 12.90 20.36
CA TYR A 94 14.37 12.04 21.37
C TYR A 94 14.40 10.57 20.93
N ALA A 95 14.40 9.67 21.92
CA ALA A 95 14.27 8.23 21.71
C ALA A 95 13.29 7.65 22.72
N TYR A 96 12.53 6.63 22.30
CA TYR A 96 11.48 6.05 23.12
C TYR A 96 11.42 4.54 22.94
N GLY A 97 11.03 3.88 24.04
CA GLY A 97 10.65 2.49 24.09
C GLY A 97 11.80 1.54 24.21
N SER A 98 11.49 0.31 24.55
CA SER A 98 12.42 -0.80 24.64
C SER A 98 11.83 -2.06 24.04
N LEU A 99 12.68 -3.03 23.70
CA LEU A 99 12.26 -4.33 23.24
C LEU A 99 11.73 -5.17 24.41
N GLY A 100 10.52 -5.70 24.27
CA GLY A 100 9.89 -6.56 25.27
C GLY A 100 8.38 -6.65 25.14
N ASN A 101 7.73 -7.22 26.16
CA ASN A 101 6.27 -7.41 26.22
C ASN A 101 5.61 -6.63 27.39
N GLY A 102 6.37 -5.80 28.08
CA GLY A 102 5.85 -4.98 29.19
C GLY A 102 5.18 -3.69 28.74
N PRO A 103 4.66 -2.89 29.66
CA PRO A 103 4.15 -1.56 29.37
C PRO A 103 5.23 -0.69 28.72
N GLY A 104 4.89 -0.06 27.59
CA GLY A 104 5.85 0.74 26.80
C GLY A 104 6.90 -0.06 26.04
N GLU A 105 6.84 -1.39 26.07
CA GLU A 105 7.72 -2.28 25.32
C GLU A 105 7.03 -2.82 24.06
N PHE A 106 7.83 -3.15 23.05
CA PHE A 106 7.37 -3.72 21.77
C PHE A 106 8.39 -4.73 21.25
N LEU A 107 7.95 -5.70 20.46
CA LEU A 107 8.85 -6.69 19.85
C LEU A 107 9.25 -6.30 18.43
N GLN A 108 8.31 -5.84 17.62
CA GLN A 108 8.56 -5.42 16.24
C GLN A 108 7.56 -4.33 15.82
N PRO A 109 7.70 -3.11 16.36
CA PRO A 109 6.78 -2.03 16.07
C PRO A 109 7.03 -1.43 14.68
N MET A 110 5.95 -1.18 13.97
CA MET A 110 5.94 -0.47 12.69
C MET A 110 5.00 0.72 12.79
N ILE A 111 5.41 1.88 12.31
CA ILE A 111 4.50 3.01 12.13
C ILE A 111 3.50 2.65 11.03
N THR A 112 2.21 2.79 11.33
CA THR A 112 1.14 2.47 10.40
C THR A 112 0.40 3.71 9.91
N TYR A 113 0.37 4.74 10.72
CA TYR A 113 -0.14 6.06 10.38
C TYR A 113 0.53 7.10 11.26
N ALA A 114 0.56 8.35 10.80
CA ALA A 114 0.94 9.53 11.57
C ALA A 114 0.07 10.70 11.10
N HIS A 115 -0.57 11.36 12.02
CA HIS A 115 -1.47 12.48 11.74
C HIS A 115 -1.54 13.42 12.94
N GLU A 116 -1.45 14.73 12.69
CA GLU A 116 -1.41 15.75 13.73
C GLU A 116 -0.36 15.46 14.80
N ASN A 117 -0.77 15.24 16.05
CA ASN A 117 0.11 14.93 17.18
C ASN A 117 0.08 13.44 17.58
N THR A 118 -0.50 12.57 16.75
CA THR A 118 -0.63 11.13 17.04
C THR A 118 -0.02 10.25 15.95
N PHE A 119 0.41 9.06 16.34
CA PHE A 119 0.84 8.03 15.43
C PHE A 119 0.50 6.63 15.94
N GLY A 120 0.34 5.69 15.04
CA GLY A 120 0.04 4.29 15.36
C GLY A 120 1.28 3.41 15.26
N LEU A 121 1.49 2.58 16.27
CA LEU A 121 2.48 1.52 16.28
C LEU A 121 1.80 0.16 16.22
N ASN A 122 1.91 -0.52 15.10
CA ASN A 122 1.49 -1.90 14.96
C ASN A 122 2.65 -2.83 15.32
N ASP A 123 2.51 -3.58 16.40
CA ASP A 123 3.46 -4.63 16.75
C ASP A 123 2.97 -5.98 16.22
N ILE A 124 3.63 -6.44 15.18
CA ILE A 124 3.27 -7.67 14.45
C ILE A 124 3.38 -8.89 15.35
N ASN A 125 4.35 -8.94 16.24
CA ASN A 125 4.62 -10.12 17.07
C ASN A 125 3.64 -10.24 18.24
N THR A 126 3.26 -9.13 18.86
CA THR A 126 2.27 -9.10 19.94
C THR A 126 0.83 -8.98 19.43
N GLN A 127 0.65 -8.69 18.13
CA GLN A 127 -0.66 -8.43 17.51
C GLN A 127 -1.41 -7.28 18.20
N THR A 128 -0.70 -6.18 18.46
CA THR A 128 -1.27 -5.02 19.11
C THR A 128 -1.10 -3.77 18.24
N LEU A 129 -2.08 -2.90 18.26
CA LEU A 129 -2.00 -1.54 17.75
C LEU A 129 -2.00 -0.59 18.96
N ALA A 130 -0.91 0.15 19.12
CA ALA A 130 -0.81 1.21 20.11
C ALA A 130 -1.00 2.56 19.42
N VAL A 131 -1.83 3.42 20.00
CA VAL A 131 -1.97 4.81 19.61
C VAL A 131 -1.07 5.63 20.52
N MET A 132 -0.15 6.36 19.93
CA MET A 132 0.84 7.18 20.61
C MET A 132 0.57 8.65 20.36
N SER A 133 0.83 9.51 21.33
CA SER A 133 0.89 10.96 21.14
C SER A 133 2.33 11.46 21.29
N LEU A 134 2.67 12.45 20.49
CA LEU A 134 3.92 13.20 20.59
C LEU A 134 3.58 14.62 21.03
N ASN A 135 4.10 15.04 22.17
CA ASN A 135 3.90 16.37 22.71
C ASN A 135 5.24 17.04 22.94
N ASP A 136 5.40 18.23 22.40
CA ASP A 136 6.53 19.12 22.68
C ASP A 136 6.06 20.18 23.69
N SER A 137 6.64 20.17 24.86
CA SER A 137 6.29 21.09 25.94
C SER A 137 7.53 21.84 26.43
N LYS A 138 7.32 22.85 27.29
CA LYS A 138 8.44 23.58 27.93
C LYS A 138 9.35 22.67 28.75
N ASP A 139 8.83 21.53 29.22
CA ASP A 139 9.55 20.52 30.00
C ASP A 139 10.25 19.47 29.12
N GLY A 140 10.14 19.61 27.80
CA GLY A 140 10.76 18.74 26.79
C GLY A 140 9.75 17.89 26.03
N MET A 141 10.29 17.06 25.13
CA MET A 141 9.51 16.16 24.31
C MET A 141 9.07 14.92 25.07
N VAL A 142 7.79 14.54 24.93
CA VAL A 142 7.22 13.36 25.57
C VAL A 142 6.41 12.56 24.55
N ILE A 143 6.73 11.27 24.43
CA ILE A 143 5.85 10.28 23.78
C ILE A 143 5.02 9.59 24.85
N LYS A 144 3.70 9.60 24.67
CA LYS A 144 2.74 8.96 25.59
C LYS A 144 1.88 7.95 24.83
N GLU A 145 1.76 6.75 25.36
CA GLU A 145 0.79 5.77 24.90
C GLU A 145 -0.62 6.19 25.35
N LEU A 146 -1.52 6.40 24.40
CA LEU A 146 -2.92 6.76 24.64
C LEU A 146 -3.78 5.52 24.81
N SER A 147 -3.55 4.51 23.98
CA SER A 147 -4.23 3.22 24.04
C SER A 147 -3.38 2.12 23.42
N ARG A 148 -3.61 0.89 23.86
CA ARG A 148 -3.03 -0.31 23.24
C ARG A 148 -4.11 -1.39 23.16
N ASN A 149 -4.53 -1.70 21.96
CA ASN A 149 -5.58 -2.68 21.72
C ASN A 149 -4.99 -3.90 20.99
N ARG A 150 -5.41 -5.08 21.46
CA ARG A 150 -5.06 -6.30 20.75
C ARG A 150 -5.99 -6.48 19.56
N VAL A 151 -5.41 -6.77 18.41
CA VAL A 151 -6.19 -7.09 17.21
C VAL A 151 -7.00 -8.37 17.49
N PRO A 152 -8.34 -8.34 17.35
CA PRO A 152 -9.24 -9.43 17.77
C PRO A 152 -9.19 -10.63 16.80
N TYR A 153 -8.01 -11.16 16.56
CA TYR A 153 -7.83 -12.29 15.67
C TYR A 153 -7.13 -13.44 16.38
N LYS A 154 -7.78 -14.59 16.35
CA LYS A 154 -7.15 -15.84 16.81
C LYS A 154 -6.57 -16.57 15.60
N ARG A 155 -5.25 -16.60 15.50
CA ARG A 155 -4.53 -17.39 14.50
C ARG A 155 -4.90 -18.84 14.61
N LYS A 156 -5.36 -19.46 13.53
CA LYS A 156 -5.45 -20.92 13.41
C LYS A 156 -4.10 -21.47 12.92
N LYS A 157 -3.76 -22.67 13.36
CA LYS A 157 -2.53 -23.36 12.92
C LYS A 157 -2.47 -23.42 11.39
N GLY A 158 -1.39 -22.90 10.79
CA GLY A 158 -1.21 -22.84 9.33
C GLY A 158 -1.80 -21.60 8.64
N GLU A 159 -2.46 -20.68 9.35
CA GLU A 159 -2.87 -19.40 8.79
C GLU A 159 -1.74 -18.37 8.91
N LEU A 160 -1.59 -17.55 7.86
CA LEU A 160 -0.71 -16.39 7.93
C LEU A 160 -1.23 -15.41 8.97
N ASN A 161 -0.30 -14.77 9.69
CA ASN A 161 -0.65 -13.82 10.74
C ASN A 161 -1.34 -12.58 10.13
N PRO A 162 -2.56 -12.20 10.55
CA PRO A 162 -3.19 -10.97 10.12
C PRO A 162 -2.45 -9.70 10.57
N ALA A 163 -1.59 -9.81 11.58
CA ALA A 163 -0.77 -8.69 12.03
C ALA A 163 0.26 -8.21 10.99
N ASP A 164 0.47 -8.96 9.90
CA ASP A 164 1.21 -8.47 8.73
C ASP A 164 0.47 -7.36 7.96
N TYR A 165 -0.71 -6.94 8.44
CA TYR A 165 -1.54 -5.95 7.76
C TYR A 165 -1.26 -4.55 8.26
N ASN A 166 -1.20 -3.64 7.30
CA ASN A 166 -1.19 -2.22 7.58
C ASN A 166 -2.54 -1.81 8.16
N PHE A 167 -2.48 -1.01 9.20
CA PHE A 167 -3.62 -0.29 9.73
C PHE A 167 -3.52 1.16 9.32
N VAL A 168 -4.65 1.79 9.05
CA VAL A 168 -4.75 3.23 8.91
C VAL A 168 -5.87 3.75 9.78
N LYS A 169 -5.68 4.93 10.36
CA LYS A 169 -6.70 5.65 11.12
C LYS A 169 -7.48 6.54 10.13
N LEU A 170 -8.80 6.36 10.05
CA LEU A 170 -9.67 7.18 9.22
C LEU A 170 -10.09 8.46 9.95
N ASP A 171 -10.49 8.30 11.21
CA ASP A 171 -10.89 9.35 12.14
C ASP A 171 -10.67 8.88 13.59
N ASP A 172 -11.19 9.60 14.59
CA ASP A 172 -11.00 9.25 16.00
C ASP A 172 -11.72 7.96 16.42
N ARG A 173 -12.67 7.47 15.65
CA ARG A 173 -13.48 6.30 15.96
C ARG A 173 -13.18 5.09 15.08
N HIS A 174 -12.56 5.29 13.91
CA HIS A 174 -12.46 4.27 12.89
C HIS A 174 -11.04 4.00 12.43
N PHE A 175 -10.76 2.71 12.26
CA PHE A 175 -9.54 2.19 11.64
C PHE A 175 -9.91 1.29 10.46
N VAL A 176 -9.01 1.17 9.51
CA VAL A 176 -9.09 0.16 8.46
C VAL A 176 -7.87 -0.73 8.52
N SER A 177 -8.07 -2.02 8.34
CA SER A 177 -7.00 -3.00 8.14
C SER A 177 -7.18 -3.77 6.83
N LEU A 178 -6.06 -4.14 6.24
CA LEU A 178 -6.02 -5.05 5.10
C LEU A 178 -6.33 -6.47 5.61
N LEU A 179 -7.38 -7.12 5.10
CA LEU A 179 -7.87 -8.40 5.61
C LEU A 179 -7.55 -9.58 4.68
N CYS A 180 -7.73 -9.44 3.38
CA CYS A 180 -7.72 -10.54 2.40
C CYS A 180 -8.55 -11.73 2.89
N GLY A 181 -9.83 -11.49 3.17
CA GLY A 181 -10.73 -12.45 3.80
C GLY A 181 -11.11 -13.63 2.88
N LYS A 182 -11.56 -14.72 3.48
CA LYS A 182 -12.05 -15.91 2.74
C LYS A 182 -13.35 -15.65 1.98
N ASP A 183 -14.13 -14.65 2.43
CA ASP A 183 -15.38 -14.21 1.84
C ASP A 183 -15.20 -13.27 0.65
N GLY A 184 -13.95 -13.08 0.19
CA GLY A 184 -13.60 -12.17 -0.89
C GLY A 184 -13.44 -10.72 -0.45
N SER A 185 -13.79 -10.36 0.80
CA SER A 185 -13.56 -9.02 1.34
C SER A 185 -12.07 -8.75 1.49
N PHE A 186 -11.66 -7.54 1.09
CA PHE A 186 -10.24 -7.17 1.06
C PHE A 186 -9.82 -6.38 2.28
N PHE A 187 -10.76 -5.65 2.89
CA PHE A 187 -10.53 -4.77 4.03
C PHE A 187 -11.54 -5.02 5.16
N SER A 188 -11.16 -4.61 6.35
CA SER A 188 -12.05 -4.53 7.52
C SER A 188 -12.06 -3.12 8.06
N LEU A 189 -13.24 -2.50 8.18
CA LEU A 189 -13.49 -1.33 8.99
C LEU A 189 -13.62 -1.76 10.44
N LEU A 190 -12.93 -1.09 11.34
CA LEU A 190 -12.84 -1.41 12.76
C LEU A 190 -13.20 -0.18 13.58
N ASP A 191 -13.77 -0.38 14.78
CA ASP A 191 -13.96 0.68 15.76
C ASP A 191 -12.65 1.05 16.48
N SER A 192 -12.73 2.00 17.43
CA SER A 192 -11.59 2.42 18.25
C SER A 192 -11.01 1.32 19.16
N ASN A 193 -11.75 0.24 19.39
CA ASN A 193 -11.31 -0.94 20.13
C ASN A 193 -10.83 -2.07 19.20
N LEU A 194 -10.70 -1.77 17.90
CA LEU A 194 -10.35 -2.69 16.81
C LEU A 194 -11.37 -3.81 16.60
N GLN A 195 -12.64 -3.63 17.01
CA GLN A 195 -13.70 -4.58 16.71
C GLN A 195 -14.22 -4.37 15.30
N PRO A 196 -14.43 -5.44 14.51
CA PRO A 196 -14.88 -5.31 13.13
C PRO A 196 -16.31 -4.77 13.05
N LEU A 197 -16.50 -3.68 12.31
CA LEU A 197 -17.78 -3.06 12.00
C LEU A 197 -18.30 -3.52 10.63
N GLN A 198 -17.42 -3.51 9.62
CA GLN A 198 -17.75 -3.85 8.24
C GLN A 198 -16.58 -4.57 7.58
N ARG A 199 -16.90 -5.53 6.70
CA ARG A 199 -15.97 -6.07 5.71
C ARG A 199 -16.32 -5.50 4.36
N PHE A 200 -15.34 -5.04 3.61
CA PHE A 200 -15.57 -4.34 2.35
C PHE A 200 -14.42 -4.50 1.36
N GLY A 201 -14.62 -3.96 0.16
CA GLY A 201 -13.65 -3.98 -0.92
C GLY A 201 -13.46 -5.37 -1.52
N ASN A 202 -13.17 -5.42 -2.81
CA ASN A 202 -12.91 -6.65 -3.54
C ASN A 202 -11.44 -6.71 -3.95
N SER A 203 -10.97 -7.91 -4.23
CA SER A 203 -9.65 -8.11 -4.86
C SER A 203 -9.52 -7.25 -6.13
N PRO A 204 -8.35 -6.59 -6.35
CA PRO A 204 -8.09 -5.90 -7.61
C PRO A 204 -7.99 -6.87 -8.81
N ILE A 205 -7.85 -8.15 -8.53
CA ILE A 205 -7.75 -9.22 -9.52
C ILE A 205 -9.11 -9.89 -9.68
N GLU A 206 -9.53 -10.09 -10.92
CA GLU A 206 -10.68 -10.92 -11.22
C GLU A 206 -10.28 -12.40 -11.21
N GLY A 207 -11.11 -13.21 -10.58
CA GLY A 207 -10.91 -14.65 -10.41
C GLY A 207 -10.78 -15.04 -8.93
N GLU A 208 -10.98 -16.31 -8.67
CA GLU A 208 -10.82 -16.86 -7.33
C GLU A 208 -9.34 -17.08 -7.02
N LEU A 209 -8.83 -16.33 -6.06
CA LEU A 209 -7.50 -16.54 -5.50
C LEU A 209 -7.59 -17.31 -4.19
N SER A 210 -6.62 -18.20 -3.98
CA SER A 210 -6.41 -18.74 -2.65
C SER A 210 -6.07 -17.60 -1.68
N MET A 211 -6.47 -17.73 -0.42
CA MET A 211 -6.16 -16.73 0.60
C MET A 211 -4.64 -16.52 0.74
N GLN A 212 -3.85 -17.58 0.57
CA GLN A 212 -2.40 -17.49 0.60
C GLN A 212 -1.86 -16.70 -0.58
N SER A 213 -2.34 -16.97 -1.81
CA SER A 213 -1.92 -16.24 -3.01
C SER A 213 -2.33 -14.77 -2.93
N SER A 214 -3.55 -14.48 -2.48
CA SER A 214 -4.03 -13.11 -2.25
C SER A 214 -3.11 -12.36 -1.27
N ARG A 215 -2.82 -12.93 -0.10
CA ARG A 215 -1.96 -12.34 0.93
C ARG A 215 -0.52 -12.11 0.47
N MET A 216 0.05 -13.05 -0.28
CA MET A 216 1.44 -12.94 -0.75
C MET A 216 1.61 -11.92 -1.89
N ASN A 217 0.61 -11.81 -2.75
CA ASN A 217 0.74 -11.06 -4.00
C ASN A 217 0.01 -9.71 -3.98
N LEU A 218 -1.04 -9.58 -3.16
CA LEU A 218 -1.86 -8.37 -3.06
C LEU A 218 -1.65 -7.60 -1.75
N LYS A 219 -0.66 -7.97 -0.97
CA LYS A 219 -0.15 -7.14 0.12
C LYS A 219 0.28 -5.78 -0.44
N GLY A 220 -0.04 -4.71 0.27
CA GLY A 220 0.20 -3.37 -0.25
C GLY A 220 0.23 -2.29 0.81
N CYS A 221 0.20 -1.06 0.35
CA CYS A 221 0.20 0.13 1.18
C CYS A 221 -1.22 0.67 1.33
N LEU A 222 -1.52 1.13 2.54
CA LEU A 222 -2.71 1.90 2.87
C LEU A 222 -2.28 3.29 3.32
N SER A 223 -3.02 4.31 2.92
CA SER A 223 -2.92 5.65 3.47
C SER A 223 -4.32 6.21 3.69
N ALA A 224 -4.50 7.04 4.71
CA ALA A 224 -5.79 7.65 5.01
C ALA A 224 -5.61 9.11 5.46
N TYR A 225 -6.62 9.92 5.14
CA TYR A 225 -6.73 11.31 5.55
C TYR A 225 -8.21 11.71 5.65
N GLU A 226 -8.66 12.17 6.82
CA GLU A 226 -10.01 12.70 7.08
C GLU A 226 -11.13 11.84 6.46
N GLY A 227 -11.23 10.58 6.89
CA GLY A 227 -12.26 9.65 6.43
C GLY A 227 -12.06 9.07 5.02
N ASN A 228 -11.07 9.55 4.28
CA ASN A 228 -10.69 8.98 2.98
C ASN A 228 -9.57 7.95 3.16
N MET A 229 -9.59 6.93 2.31
CA MET A 229 -8.57 5.89 2.27
C MET A 229 -8.17 5.58 0.84
N VAL A 230 -6.89 5.38 0.62
CA VAL A 230 -6.35 4.86 -0.65
C VAL A 230 -5.55 3.59 -0.37
N PHE A 231 -5.66 2.65 -1.29
CA PHE A 231 -4.96 1.37 -1.28
C PHE A 231 -4.24 1.13 -2.60
N THR A 232 -3.07 0.53 -2.51
CA THR A 232 -2.30 0.03 -3.65
C THR A 232 -1.59 -1.27 -3.27
N PRO A 233 -1.70 -2.36 -4.06
CA PRO A 233 -0.86 -3.53 -3.90
C PRO A 233 0.59 -3.24 -4.27
N ASN A 234 1.56 -3.87 -3.59
CA ASN A 234 2.96 -3.61 -3.88
C ASN A 234 3.40 -4.05 -5.29
N LYS A 235 2.81 -5.14 -5.81
CA LYS A 235 3.19 -5.73 -7.11
C LYS A 235 2.27 -5.36 -8.27
N LEU A 236 1.28 -4.52 -8.03
CA LEU A 236 0.34 -4.06 -9.06
C LEU A 236 0.32 -2.55 -9.10
N PRO A 237 0.43 -1.93 -10.25
CA PRO A 237 0.25 -0.49 -10.43
C PRO A 237 -1.25 -0.14 -10.44
N TYR A 238 -1.90 -0.39 -9.31
CA TYR A 238 -3.34 -0.25 -9.10
C TYR A 238 -3.61 0.68 -7.93
N LEU A 239 -4.59 1.55 -8.06
CA LEU A 239 -5.10 2.39 -6.98
C LEU A 239 -6.60 2.16 -6.78
N ALA A 240 -7.03 2.17 -5.53
CA ALA A 240 -8.44 2.21 -5.16
C ALA A 240 -8.65 3.23 -4.05
N LYS A 241 -9.65 4.09 -4.20
CA LYS A 241 -10.05 5.08 -3.21
C LYS A 241 -11.42 4.72 -2.65
N TYR A 242 -11.54 4.93 -1.34
CA TYR A 242 -12.77 4.77 -0.57
C TYR A 242 -12.95 5.99 0.34
N HIS A 243 -14.17 6.27 0.75
CA HIS A 243 -14.46 7.22 1.80
C HIS A 243 -15.44 6.64 2.82
N LEU A 244 -15.40 7.18 4.04
CA LEU A 244 -16.30 6.83 5.12
C LEU A 244 -17.54 7.72 5.08
N GLU A 245 -18.71 7.11 4.97
CA GLU A 245 -20.01 7.80 5.03
C GLU A 245 -20.95 7.02 5.95
N ASN A 246 -21.48 7.66 7.00
CA ASN A 246 -22.43 7.05 7.96
C ASN A 246 -21.92 5.70 8.53
N ASP A 247 -20.65 5.66 8.96
CA ASP A 247 -19.95 4.47 9.48
C ASP A 247 -19.86 3.30 8.47
N VAL A 248 -19.92 3.60 7.17
CA VAL A 248 -19.79 2.63 6.07
C VAL A 248 -18.73 3.09 5.08
N MET A 249 -17.85 2.19 4.67
CA MET A 249 -16.86 2.45 3.62
C MET A 249 -17.45 2.28 2.24
N ILE A 250 -17.41 3.34 1.45
CA ILE A 250 -17.91 3.41 0.08
C ILE A 250 -16.74 3.55 -0.87
N LYS A 251 -16.76 2.76 -1.96
CA LYS A 251 -15.74 2.84 -2.99
C LYS A 251 -16.04 3.98 -3.96
N ASP A 252 -15.10 4.91 -4.12
CA ASP A 252 -15.20 5.99 -5.10
C ASP A 252 -14.80 5.51 -6.50
N TRP A 253 -13.58 4.98 -6.60
CA TRP A 253 -13.01 4.52 -7.86
C TRP A 253 -11.87 3.54 -7.65
N SER A 254 -11.49 2.89 -8.74
CA SER A 254 -10.25 2.13 -8.83
C SER A 254 -9.80 2.00 -10.27
N PHE A 255 -8.49 1.99 -10.51
CA PHE A 255 -7.91 1.84 -11.83
C PHE A 255 -6.46 1.33 -11.76
N TYR A 256 -5.96 0.87 -12.89
CA TYR A 256 -4.55 0.59 -13.07
C TYR A 256 -3.87 1.81 -13.71
N PHE A 257 -2.78 2.27 -13.12
CA PHE A 257 -2.07 3.46 -13.60
C PHE A 257 -0.84 3.13 -14.48
N ASP A 258 -0.47 1.84 -14.56
CA ASP A 258 0.57 1.33 -15.45
C ASP A 258 0.26 -0.11 -15.86
N LYS A 259 1.07 -0.67 -16.76
CA LYS A 259 0.89 -2.02 -17.32
C LYS A 259 1.17 -3.10 -16.29
N SER A 260 0.30 -4.07 -16.22
CA SER A 260 0.50 -5.28 -15.45
C SER A 260 -0.01 -6.49 -16.23
N PHE A 261 0.79 -7.53 -16.31
CA PHE A 261 0.47 -8.77 -17.01
C PHE A 261 0.50 -9.92 -16.02
N TYR A 262 -0.66 -10.50 -15.78
CA TYR A 262 -0.82 -11.60 -14.84
C TYR A 262 -1.86 -12.59 -15.33
N GLU A 263 -1.81 -13.79 -14.78
CA GLU A 263 -2.84 -14.82 -14.95
C GLU A 263 -3.22 -15.42 -13.58
N CYS A 264 -4.48 -15.84 -13.45
CA CYS A 264 -4.93 -16.64 -12.31
C CYS A 264 -4.97 -18.10 -12.76
N LYS A 265 -4.13 -18.94 -12.15
CA LYS A 265 -4.06 -20.36 -12.47
C LYS A 265 -4.08 -21.19 -11.20
N ASN A 266 -5.03 -22.12 -11.11
CA ASN A 266 -5.22 -22.96 -9.91
C ASN A 266 -5.34 -22.16 -8.61
N SER A 267 -6.06 -21.03 -8.65
CA SER A 267 -6.21 -20.09 -7.53
C SER A 267 -4.91 -19.39 -7.09
N ASP A 268 -3.86 -19.42 -7.92
CA ASP A 268 -2.63 -18.68 -7.72
C ASP A 268 -2.50 -17.53 -8.72
N LEU A 269 -1.96 -16.40 -8.25
CA LEU A 269 -1.66 -15.24 -9.05
C LEU A 269 -0.21 -15.31 -9.55
N LEU A 270 -0.05 -15.40 -10.86
CA LEU A 270 1.24 -15.47 -11.54
C LEU A 270 1.47 -14.20 -12.35
N PHE A 271 2.57 -13.49 -12.07
CA PHE A 271 2.97 -12.32 -12.83
C PHE A 271 3.93 -12.70 -13.97
N SER A 272 3.72 -12.14 -15.14
CA SER A 272 4.75 -12.13 -16.19
C SER A 272 5.81 -11.10 -15.81
N LYS A 273 6.92 -11.57 -15.22
CA LYS A 273 7.96 -10.71 -14.68
C LYS A 273 8.65 -9.86 -15.76
N GLU A 274 8.76 -10.41 -16.96
CA GLU A 274 9.41 -9.77 -18.12
C GLU A 274 8.53 -8.73 -18.81
N ARG A 275 7.24 -8.68 -18.46
CA ARG A 275 6.25 -7.78 -19.09
C ARG A 275 5.59 -6.84 -18.11
N SER A 276 5.49 -7.22 -16.83
CA SER A 276 4.89 -6.39 -15.80
C SER A 276 5.86 -5.34 -15.31
N PHE A 277 5.38 -4.10 -15.24
CA PHE A 277 6.12 -2.95 -14.74
C PHE A 277 5.73 -2.64 -13.31
N GLY A 278 6.68 -2.09 -12.62
CA GLY A 278 6.50 -1.31 -11.41
C GLY A 278 6.24 -2.11 -10.14
N GLN A 279 6.70 -1.49 -9.07
CA GLN A 279 6.28 -1.84 -7.72
C GLN A 279 5.96 -0.55 -6.97
N VAL A 280 4.89 -0.56 -6.20
CA VAL A 280 4.62 0.50 -5.25
C VAL A 280 5.36 0.17 -3.96
N LEU A 281 6.27 1.05 -3.56
CA LEU A 281 7.06 0.88 -2.36
C LEU A 281 6.39 1.51 -1.14
N ASP A 282 5.71 2.66 -1.37
CA ASP A 282 5.03 3.38 -0.31
C ASP A 282 3.91 4.28 -0.86
N LEU A 283 3.01 4.70 0.02
CA LEU A 283 1.82 5.49 -0.29
C LEU A 283 1.57 6.49 0.83
N ALA A 284 1.33 7.74 0.46
CA ALA A 284 0.91 8.78 1.38
C ALA A 284 -0.20 9.64 0.77
N MET A 285 -0.97 10.34 1.60
CA MET A 285 -1.99 11.29 1.15
C MET A 285 -2.12 12.45 2.13
N ASP A 286 -2.50 13.61 1.61
CA ASP A 286 -2.86 14.80 2.37
C ASP A 286 -4.30 15.24 2.02
N ASP A 287 -4.67 16.48 2.28
CA ASP A 287 -6.00 17.04 2.02
C ASP A 287 -6.37 17.16 0.53
N LYS A 288 -5.40 17.03 -0.39
CA LYS A 288 -5.59 17.28 -1.84
C LYS A 288 -5.11 16.15 -2.72
N TYR A 289 -4.01 15.50 -2.34
CA TYR A 289 -3.27 14.65 -3.26
C TYR A 289 -2.94 13.28 -2.66
N ILE A 290 -2.70 12.36 -3.56
CA ILE A 290 -2.25 10.99 -3.31
C ILE A 290 -0.85 10.86 -3.90
N TYR A 291 0.12 10.45 -3.09
CA TYR A 291 1.54 10.31 -3.44
C TYR A 291 1.92 8.86 -3.47
N VAL A 292 2.33 8.37 -4.62
CA VAL A 292 2.70 6.97 -4.85
C VAL A 292 4.19 6.89 -5.12
N LEU A 293 4.95 6.33 -4.19
CA LEU A 293 6.36 6.04 -4.40
C LEU A 293 6.49 4.81 -5.31
N TYR A 294 6.91 5.04 -6.55
CA TYR A 294 6.82 4.07 -7.61
C TYR A 294 8.19 3.67 -8.17
N LEU A 295 8.49 2.38 -8.10
CA LEU A 295 9.67 1.78 -8.71
C LEU A 295 9.31 1.34 -10.13
N ASP A 296 9.56 2.22 -11.11
CA ASP A 296 9.25 2.06 -12.52
C ASP A 296 10.33 1.21 -13.22
N GLN A 297 10.23 -0.09 -13.08
CA GLN A 297 11.10 -1.06 -13.76
C GLN A 297 10.38 -2.39 -13.92
N LEU A 298 10.88 -3.28 -14.77
CA LEU A 298 10.33 -4.63 -14.92
C LEU A 298 10.44 -5.42 -13.60
N LEU A 299 9.46 -6.25 -13.31
CA LEU A 299 9.49 -7.11 -12.12
C LEU A 299 10.66 -8.12 -12.14
N SER A 300 11.15 -8.49 -13.35
CA SER A 300 12.36 -9.30 -13.51
C SER A 300 13.63 -8.62 -13.01
N ASP A 301 13.67 -7.28 -13.03
CA ASP A 301 14.86 -6.49 -12.69
C ASP A 301 14.93 -6.19 -11.19
N TYR A 302 13.85 -6.48 -10.45
CA TYR A 302 13.81 -6.25 -9.01
C TYR A 302 14.77 -7.17 -8.26
N ASP A 303 15.64 -6.57 -7.46
CA ASP A 303 16.53 -7.29 -6.54
C ASP A 303 16.59 -6.53 -5.21
N PHE A 304 16.04 -7.12 -4.15
CA PHE A 304 15.98 -6.49 -2.82
C PHE A 304 17.39 -6.27 -2.20
N LYS A 305 18.41 -6.95 -2.69
CA LYS A 305 19.80 -6.81 -2.22
C LYS A 305 20.52 -5.66 -2.91
N ASP A 306 20.01 -5.21 -4.06
CA ASP A 306 20.56 -4.10 -4.80
C ASP A 306 19.69 -2.84 -4.59
N PRO A 307 20.18 -1.83 -3.85
CA PRO A 307 19.41 -0.59 -3.64
C PRO A 307 19.00 0.12 -4.94
N HIS A 308 19.79 0.02 -6.00
CA HIS A 308 19.42 0.59 -7.31
C HIS A 308 18.23 -0.11 -7.94
N LYS A 309 17.97 -1.37 -7.55
CA LYS A 309 16.88 -2.19 -8.08
C LYS A 309 15.71 -2.37 -7.11
N SER A 310 15.86 -1.91 -5.87
CA SER A 310 14.84 -2.05 -4.82
C SER A 310 14.30 -0.74 -4.27
N MET A 311 14.89 0.40 -4.64
CA MET A 311 14.44 1.73 -4.22
C MET A 311 14.03 2.58 -5.41
N ALA A 312 13.02 3.42 -5.22
CA ALA A 312 12.45 4.29 -6.24
C ALA A 312 13.03 5.72 -6.17
N ASN A 313 13.01 6.38 -7.31
CA ASN A 313 13.26 7.81 -7.42
C ASN A 313 12.11 8.54 -8.12
N LYS A 314 10.92 7.92 -8.16
CA LYS A 314 9.73 8.51 -8.76
C LYS A 314 8.60 8.55 -7.75
N ILE A 315 7.93 9.71 -7.67
CA ILE A 315 6.66 9.84 -6.97
C ILE A 315 5.62 10.28 -7.99
N LEU A 316 4.56 9.51 -8.12
CA LEU A 316 3.39 9.83 -8.92
C LEU A 316 2.36 10.52 -8.03
N ILE A 317 1.85 11.67 -8.47
CA ILE A 317 0.87 12.46 -7.72
C ILE A 317 -0.46 12.44 -8.46
N PHE A 318 -1.51 12.06 -7.74
CA PHE A 318 -2.89 12.05 -8.22
C PHE A 318 -3.75 12.95 -7.34
N ASP A 319 -4.80 13.51 -7.90
CA ASP A 319 -5.84 14.16 -7.10
C ASP A 319 -6.82 13.14 -6.50
N TYR A 320 -7.77 13.60 -5.70
CA TYR A 320 -8.79 12.74 -5.08
C TYR A 320 -9.81 12.16 -6.07
N LYS A 321 -9.83 12.63 -7.33
CA LYS A 321 -10.62 12.04 -8.42
C LYS A 321 -9.85 10.97 -9.19
N GLY A 322 -8.58 10.75 -8.83
CA GLY A 322 -7.69 9.79 -9.50
C GLY A 322 -7.04 10.34 -10.77
N LEU A 323 -7.12 11.67 -11.00
CA LEU A 323 -6.47 12.28 -12.16
C LEU A 323 -4.96 12.46 -11.89
N PRO A 324 -4.10 12.16 -12.86
CA PRO A 324 -2.65 12.36 -12.73
C PRO A 324 -2.33 13.86 -12.74
N ILE A 325 -1.62 14.34 -11.71
CA ILE A 325 -1.27 15.75 -11.51
C ILE A 325 0.17 16.03 -11.89
N ALA A 326 1.10 15.25 -11.32
CA ALA A 326 2.53 15.43 -11.58
C ALA A 326 3.32 14.15 -11.32
N LYS A 327 4.49 14.06 -11.95
CA LYS A 327 5.52 13.06 -11.66
C LYS A 327 6.76 13.79 -11.14
N LEU A 328 7.18 13.47 -9.92
CA LEU A 328 8.43 13.94 -9.37
C LEU A 328 9.55 12.95 -9.71
N LEU A 329 10.68 13.46 -10.20
CA LEU A 329 11.92 12.71 -10.44
C LEU A 329 12.94 13.17 -9.41
N LEU A 330 13.20 12.33 -8.42
CA LEU A 330 14.14 12.63 -7.34
C LEU A 330 15.58 12.33 -7.80
N ASP A 331 16.52 13.13 -7.38
CA ASP A 331 17.96 12.88 -7.56
C ASP A 331 18.49 11.80 -6.57
N LYS A 332 17.68 11.38 -5.61
CA LYS A 332 17.96 10.32 -4.64
C LYS A 332 16.95 9.17 -4.75
N ARG A 333 17.39 7.96 -4.41
CA ARG A 333 16.53 6.78 -4.32
C ARG A 333 16.09 6.55 -2.88
N ILE A 334 14.79 6.31 -2.70
CA ILE A 334 14.15 6.11 -1.39
C ILE A 334 13.21 4.92 -1.43
N TYR A 335 12.86 4.37 -0.27
CA TYR A 335 11.91 3.26 -0.15
C TYR A 335 10.73 3.55 0.78
N ARG A 336 10.74 4.71 1.47
CA ARG A 336 9.62 5.22 2.27
C ARG A 336 9.44 6.71 2.06
N ILE A 337 8.21 7.16 2.24
CA ILE A 337 7.86 8.59 2.26
C ILE A 337 6.99 8.91 3.46
N ALA A 338 7.11 10.13 3.98
CA ALA A 338 6.23 10.71 4.98
C ALA A 338 5.95 12.16 4.63
N LEU A 339 4.69 12.57 4.74
CA LEU A 339 4.27 13.95 4.45
C LEU A 339 4.30 14.78 5.73
N CYS A 340 5.07 15.86 5.73
CA CYS A 340 5.04 16.88 6.75
C CYS A 340 4.18 18.05 6.24
N THR A 341 2.88 17.97 6.43
CA THR A 341 1.91 18.95 5.90
C THR A 341 2.13 20.35 6.44
N LYS A 342 2.50 20.49 7.73
CA LYS A 342 2.79 21.80 8.35
C LYS A 342 4.00 22.51 7.73
N LEU A 343 4.98 21.80 7.27
CA LEU A 343 6.18 22.36 6.66
C LEU A 343 6.16 22.31 5.13
N HIS A 344 5.09 21.78 4.54
CA HIS A 344 4.98 21.53 3.10
C HIS A 344 6.18 20.75 2.55
N LYS A 345 6.64 19.74 3.30
CA LYS A 345 7.77 18.89 2.90
C LYS A 345 7.37 17.42 2.81
N ILE A 346 8.03 16.75 1.90
CA ILE A 346 8.05 15.27 1.85
C ILE A 346 9.40 14.83 2.40
N ILE A 347 9.37 13.88 3.32
CA ILE A 347 10.56 13.25 3.88
C ILE A 347 10.69 11.86 3.26
N GLY A 348 11.85 11.54 2.75
CA GLY A 348 12.19 10.24 2.20
C GLY A 348 13.20 9.49 3.06
N LEU A 349 13.05 8.18 3.16
CA LEU A 349 14.04 7.29 3.77
C LEU A 349 14.65 6.43 2.67
N GLY A 350 15.96 6.53 2.51
CA GLY A 350 16.77 5.77 1.56
C GLY A 350 17.85 4.94 2.26
N ASN A 351 18.60 4.19 1.47
CA ASN A 351 19.71 3.34 1.96
C ASN A 351 20.80 3.27 0.86
N MET A 352 21.37 4.44 0.50
CA MET A 352 22.40 4.51 -0.55
C MET A 352 23.37 5.66 -0.34
N PRO A 353 24.65 5.38 -0.15
CA PRO A 353 25.29 4.08 0.13
C PRO A 353 24.98 3.57 1.53
N GLU A 354 24.47 4.43 2.40
CA GLU A 354 24.09 4.18 3.79
C GLU A 354 22.66 4.68 4.06
N PRO A 355 22.02 4.24 5.17
CA PRO A 355 20.72 4.75 5.56
C PRO A 355 20.72 6.28 5.62
N THR A 356 19.76 6.90 4.93
CA THR A 356 19.76 8.36 4.72
C THR A 356 18.34 8.89 4.79
N LEU A 357 18.16 10.02 5.47
CA LEU A 357 16.96 10.85 5.37
C LEU A 357 17.18 11.94 4.34
N VAL A 358 16.19 12.15 3.51
CA VAL A 358 16.13 13.27 2.56
C VAL A 358 14.85 14.06 2.75
N SER A 359 14.89 15.34 2.45
CA SER A 359 13.69 16.18 2.39
C SER A 359 13.62 16.95 1.11
N PHE A 360 12.42 17.26 0.66
CA PHE A 360 12.15 18.14 -0.48
C PHE A 360 10.76 18.75 -0.31
N ASP A 361 10.56 19.87 -1.03
CA ASP A 361 9.28 20.57 -0.95
C ASP A 361 8.15 19.73 -1.57
N ASN A 362 6.99 19.80 -0.94
CA ASN A 362 5.76 19.24 -1.49
C ASN A 362 5.27 20.17 -2.59
N ILE A 363 5.53 19.80 -3.84
CA ILE A 363 5.24 20.61 -5.04
C ILE A 363 4.20 19.84 -5.85
N PRO A 364 2.93 20.19 -5.80
CA PRO A 364 1.98 19.86 -6.85
C PRO A 364 1.82 21.01 -7.84
#